data_ebda7ec9ad233c25d9d9162ef600178b
#
_entry.id   ebda7ec9ad233c25d9d9162ef600178b
#
_cell.length_a   1.000
_cell.length_b   1.000
_cell.length_c   1.000
_cell.angle_alpha   90.00
_cell.angle_beta   90.00
_cell.angle_gamma   90.00
#
_symmetry.space_group_name_H-M   'P 1'
#
loop_
_entity.id
_entity.type
_entity.pdbx_description
1 polymer ?
#
loop_
_entity_poly.entity_id
_entity_poly.type
_entity_poly.pdbx_seq_one_letter_code
_entity_poly.pdbx_strand_id
1 'polypeptide(L)'
;MRTFGKELKEYFEFKLEGDEKIYQIPLASALPYGMLNELAETAGTKDRFSTQVKMLRMYMGDVVDTLPVGTLSGILQAWGEESNGTCATVGES
;
A
#
# COMPACT_ATOMS: atom_id res chain seq x y z
N MET A 1 -27.54 0.77 -18.41
CA MET A 1 -26.64 1.61 -17.59
C MET A 1 -25.48 0.78 -17.05
N ARG A 2 -24.28 1.28 -17.18
CA ARG A 2 -23.11 0.59 -16.64
C ARG A 2 -22.90 0.94 -15.18
N THR A 3 -22.43 -0.02 -14.40
CA THR A 3 -22.17 0.16 -12.98
C THR A 3 -20.70 -0.14 -12.70
N PHE A 4 -20.07 0.72 -11.93
CA PHE A 4 -18.67 0.54 -11.55
C PHE A 4 -18.54 0.32 -10.05
N GLY A 5 -17.61 -0.55 -9.66
CA GLY A 5 -17.35 -0.79 -8.26
C GLY A 5 -16.68 0.40 -7.61
N LYS A 6 -17.10 0.70 -6.39
CA LYS A 6 -16.47 1.76 -5.59
C LYS A 6 -15.16 1.32 -5.00
N GLU A 7 -15.01 0.02 -4.78
CA GLU A 7 -13.81 -0.56 -4.18
C GLU A 7 -13.40 -1.78 -4.97
N LEU A 8 -12.10 -1.93 -5.16
CA LEU A 8 -11.53 -3.13 -5.73
C LEU A 8 -11.00 -3.97 -4.58
N LYS A 9 -11.18 -5.28 -4.69
CA LYS A 9 -10.76 -6.21 -3.63
C LYS A 9 -9.39 -6.79 -3.93
N GLU A 10 -8.45 -5.94 -4.23
CA GLU A 10 -7.07 -6.32 -4.49
C GLU A 10 -6.22 -5.83 -3.33
N TYR A 11 -5.80 -6.77 -2.48
CA TYR A 11 -5.07 -6.43 -1.26
C TYR A 11 -3.73 -7.15 -1.20
N PHE A 12 -2.77 -6.46 -0.60
CA PHE A 12 -1.52 -7.05 -0.17
C PHE A 12 -1.73 -7.49 1.27
N GLU A 13 -1.70 -8.80 1.49
CA GLU A 13 -1.92 -9.36 2.82
C GLU A 13 -0.60 -9.80 3.45
N PHE A 14 -0.43 -9.52 4.73
CA PHE A 14 0.78 -9.90 5.42
C PHE A 14 0.53 -10.03 6.92
N LYS A 15 1.46 -10.68 7.61
CA LYS A 15 1.47 -10.78 9.05
C LYS A 15 2.76 -10.20 9.59
N LEU A 16 2.70 -9.69 10.82
CA LEU A 16 3.89 -9.28 11.54
C LEU A 16 4.39 -10.45 12.35
N GLU A 17 5.71 -10.53 12.52
CA GLU A 17 6.32 -11.58 13.30
C GLU A 17 5.78 -11.56 14.73
N GLY A 18 5.32 -12.72 15.22
CA GLY A 18 4.74 -12.84 16.54
C GLY A 18 3.27 -12.47 16.62
N ASP A 19 2.67 -11.99 15.54
CA ASP A 19 1.26 -11.63 15.50
C ASP A 19 0.48 -12.63 14.68
N GLU A 20 -0.77 -12.88 15.11
CA GLU A 20 -1.68 -13.74 14.35
C GLU A 20 -2.60 -12.92 13.44
N LYS A 21 -2.62 -11.61 13.63
CA LYS A 21 -3.48 -10.74 12.87
C LYS A 21 -2.96 -10.61 11.44
N ILE A 22 -3.88 -10.71 10.48
CA ILE A 22 -3.56 -10.50 9.07
C ILE A 22 -3.89 -9.05 8.73
N TYR A 23 -2.90 -8.34 8.20
CA TYR A 23 -3.10 -6.96 7.73
C TYR A 23 -3.32 -6.98 6.23
N GLN A 24 -4.18 -6.09 5.78
CA GLN A 24 -4.50 -5.96 4.36
C GLN A 24 -4.34 -4.51 3.95
N ILE A 25 -3.56 -4.29 2.89
CA ILE A 25 -3.36 -2.95 2.32
C ILE A 25 -3.76 -3.03 0.85
N PRO A 26 -4.66 -2.16 0.38
CA PRO A 26 -5.02 -2.19 -1.04
C PRO A 26 -3.79 -2.01 -1.92
N LEU A 27 -3.74 -2.75 -3.01
CA LEU A 27 -2.69 -2.56 -4.01
C LEU A 27 -2.88 -1.21 -4.68
N ALA A 28 -1.87 -0.74 -5.41
CA ALA A 28 -1.90 0.59 -6.01
C ALA A 28 -3.16 0.83 -6.85
N SER A 29 -3.60 -0.18 -7.60
CA SER A 29 -4.81 -0.06 -8.42
C SER A 29 -6.10 0.06 -7.62
N ALA A 30 -6.05 -0.37 -6.35
CA ALA A 30 -7.22 -0.35 -5.47
C ALA A 30 -7.20 0.81 -4.48
N LEU A 31 -6.12 1.59 -4.44
CA LEU A 31 -6.02 2.74 -3.55
C LEU A 31 -6.97 3.86 -4.00
N PRO A 32 -7.52 4.62 -3.06
CA PRO A 32 -8.25 5.84 -3.42
C PRO A 32 -7.32 6.78 -4.18
N TYR A 33 -7.87 7.46 -5.19
CA TYR A 33 -7.06 8.32 -6.04
C TYR A 33 -6.31 9.39 -5.26
N GLY A 34 -6.95 9.98 -4.25
CA GLY A 34 -6.29 11.02 -3.44
C GLY A 34 -5.01 10.53 -2.79
N MET A 35 -5.02 9.32 -2.25
CA MET A 35 -3.83 8.74 -1.63
C MET A 35 -2.77 8.42 -2.67
N LEU A 36 -3.18 7.84 -3.79
CA LEU A 36 -2.25 7.50 -4.86
C LEU A 36 -1.59 8.77 -5.41
N ASN A 37 -2.36 9.85 -5.52
CA ASN A 37 -1.85 11.12 -6.00
C ASN A 37 -0.80 11.72 -5.04
N GLU A 38 -1.06 11.64 -3.73
CA GLU A 38 -0.09 12.08 -2.74
C GLU A 38 1.22 11.30 -2.85
N LEU A 39 1.12 9.98 -3.03
CA LEU A 39 2.30 9.14 -3.21
C LEU A 39 3.08 9.55 -4.46
N ALA A 40 2.37 9.83 -5.54
CA ALA A 40 3.00 10.24 -6.80
C ALA A 40 3.68 11.61 -6.66
N GLU A 41 3.03 12.55 -5.98
CA GLU A 41 3.58 13.89 -5.80
C GLU A 41 4.84 13.91 -4.95
N THR A 42 4.95 12.98 -3.99
CA THR A 42 6.11 12.91 -3.10
C THR A 42 7.18 11.95 -3.62
N ALA A 43 6.93 11.27 -4.72
CA ALA A 43 7.91 10.35 -5.30
C ALA A 43 9.19 11.11 -5.66
N GLY A 44 10.33 10.58 -5.22
CA GLY A 44 11.59 11.23 -5.47
C GLY A 44 11.93 12.38 -4.54
N THR A 45 11.07 12.71 -3.59
CA THR A 45 11.32 13.74 -2.60
C THR A 45 11.66 13.13 -1.25
N LYS A 46 12.13 13.95 -0.32
CA LYS A 46 12.42 13.50 1.03
C LYS A 46 11.17 13.13 1.81
N ASP A 47 10.00 13.57 1.35
CA ASP A 47 8.72 13.30 2.02
C ASP A 47 8.08 11.99 1.56
N ARG A 48 8.69 11.30 0.62
CA ARG A 48 8.15 10.05 0.08
C ARG A 48 7.87 9.02 1.18
N PHE A 49 8.85 8.81 2.04
CA PHE A 49 8.70 7.80 3.10
C PHE A 49 7.58 8.17 4.06
N SER A 50 7.51 9.44 4.45
CA SER A 50 6.46 9.91 5.36
C SER A 50 5.06 9.70 4.76
N THR A 51 4.91 9.97 3.47
CA THR A 51 3.63 9.77 2.79
C THR A 51 3.27 8.29 2.72
N GLN A 52 4.25 7.43 2.46
CA GLN A 52 4.03 5.99 2.43
C GLN A 52 3.63 5.46 3.80
N VAL A 53 4.26 5.96 4.86
CA VAL A 53 3.90 5.57 6.23
C VAL A 53 2.49 6.05 6.57
N LYS A 54 2.11 7.23 6.10
CA LYS A 54 0.75 7.73 6.27
C LYS A 54 -0.26 6.78 5.66
N MET A 55 0.04 6.26 4.48
CA MET A 55 -0.80 5.26 3.83
C MET A 55 -0.92 4.00 4.70
N LEU A 56 0.21 3.49 5.19
CA LEU A 56 0.20 2.30 6.05
C LEU A 56 -0.64 2.54 7.30
N ARG A 57 -0.53 3.73 7.90
CA ARG A 57 -1.31 4.04 9.10
C ARG A 57 -2.81 4.01 8.85
N MET A 58 -3.24 4.37 7.66
CA MET A 58 -4.66 4.32 7.32
C MET A 58 -5.23 2.90 7.41
N TYR A 59 -4.40 1.91 7.12
CA TYR A 59 -4.84 0.51 7.06
C TYR A 59 -4.38 -0.33 8.23
N MET A 60 -3.24 0.00 8.82
CA MET A 60 -2.68 -0.75 9.95
C MET A 60 -2.99 -0.12 11.30
N GLY A 61 -3.25 1.18 11.32
CA GLY A 61 -3.49 1.89 12.57
C GLY A 61 -2.20 2.25 13.28
N ASP A 62 -2.29 2.45 14.61
CA ASP A 62 -1.18 2.95 15.40
C ASP A 62 -0.01 1.98 15.52
N VAL A 63 -0.20 0.72 15.17
CA VAL A 63 0.88 -0.26 15.23
C VAL A 63 2.09 0.19 14.40
N VAL A 64 1.84 1.00 13.37
CA VAL A 64 2.91 1.54 12.51
C VAL A 64 3.95 2.29 13.33
N ASP A 65 3.51 3.00 14.36
CA ASP A 65 4.43 3.80 15.19
C ASP A 65 5.33 2.94 16.09
N THR A 66 4.98 1.67 16.28
CA THR A 66 5.75 0.75 17.11
C THR A 66 6.74 -0.08 16.32
N LEU A 67 6.67 -0.03 14.99
CA LEU A 67 7.52 -0.86 14.13
C LEU A 67 8.83 -0.17 13.79
N PRO A 68 9.93 -0.93 13.71
CA PRO A 68 11.20 -0.37 13.24
C PRO A 68 11.09 0.15 11.81
N VAL A 69 11.88 1.17 11.49
CA VAL A 69 11.91 1.72 10.13
C VAL A 69 12.21 0.66 9.09
N GLY A 70 13.12 -0.26 9.40
CA GLY A 70 13.46 -1.35 8.49
C GLY A 70 12.29 -2.24 8.16
N THR A 71 11.44 -2.51 9.16
CA THR A 71 10.24 -3.31 8.95
C THR A 71 9.24 -2.58 8.04
N LEU A 72 9.05 -1.28 8.29
CA LEU A 72 8.17 -0.48 7.46
C LEU A 72 8.67 -0.42 6.01
N SER A 73 9.98 -0.24 5.84
CA SER A 73 10.58 -0.23 4.49
C SER A 73 10.37 -1.55 3.78
N GLY A 74 10.53 -2.65 4.49
CA GLY A 74 10.31 -3.98 3.92
C GLY A 74 8.88 -4.19 3.46
N ILE A 75 7.91 -3.76 4.28
CA ILE A 75 6.50 -3.85 3.94
C ILE A 75 6.20 -3.02 2.70
N LEU A 76 6.71 -1.80 2.65
CA LEU A 76 6.48 -0.91 1.52
C LEU A 76 7.11 -1.45 0.24
N GLN A 77 8.30 -2.02 0.34
CA GLN A 77 8.97 -2.60 -0.82
C GLN A 77 8.15 -3.78 -1.37
N ALA A 78 7.70 -4.66 -0.50
CA ALA A 78 6.90 -5.82 -0.91
C ALA A 78 5.57 -5.37 -1.52
N TRP A 79 4.95 -4.36 -0.91
CA TRP A 79 3.71 -3.80 -1.44
C TRP A 79 3.92 -3.22 -2.84
N GLY A 80 5.03 -2.51 -3.03
CA GLY A 80 5.35 -1.92 -4.33
C GLY A 80 5.58 -2.98 -5.40
N GLU A 81 6.30 -4.05 -5.05
CA GLU A 81 6.55 -5.14 -5.98
C GLU A 81 5.25 -5.85 -6.37
N GLU A 82 4.38 -6.09 -5.40
CA GLU A 82 3.10 -6.72 -5.66
C GLU A 82 2.23 -5.84 -6.54
N SER A 83 2.20 -4.54 -6.25
CA SER A 83 1.44 -3.57 -7.04
C SER A 83 1.95 -3.49 -8.47
N ASN A 84 3.27 -3.45 -8.65
CA ASN A 84 3.88 -3.39 -9.97
C ASN A 84 3.64 -4.66 -10.76
N GLY A 85 3.71 -5.81 -10.09
CA GLY A 85 3.43 -7.09 -10.72
C GLY A 85 2.01 -7.14 -11.27
N THR A 86 1.05 -6.69 -10.49
CA THR A 86 -0.35 -6.63 -10.90
C THR A 86 -0.53 -5.70 -12.09
N CYS A 87 0.08 -4.51 -12.02
CA CYS A 87 0.00 -3.54 -13.10
C CYS A 87 0.65 -4.06 -14.37
N ALA A 88 1.81 -4.71 -14.25
CA ALA A 88 2.51 -5.25 -15.40
C ALA A 88 1.68 -6.32 -16.10
N THR A 89 1.03 -7.18 -15.32
CA THR A 89 0.18 -8.23 -15.87
C THR A 89 -0.97 -7.64 -16.68
N VAL A 90 -1.61 -6.62 -16.14
CA VAL A 90 -2.70 -5.94 -16.82
C VAL A 90 -2.21 -5.23 -18.07
N GLY A 91 -1.04 -4.60 -17.97
CA GLY A 91 -0.46 -3.87 -19.09
C GLY A 91 -0.07 -4.75 -20.27
N GLU A 92 0.29 -5.99 -20.01
CA GLU A 92 0.70 -6.92 -21.05
C GLU A 92 -0.47 -7.58 -21.75
N SER A 93 -1.61 -7.59 -21.10
CA SER A 93 -2.79 -8.20 -21.69
C SER A 93 -3.54 -7.19 -22.55
#